data_9de238c0dfc35138e9170caed39be962
#
_entry.id   9de238c0dfc35138e9170caed39be962
#
_cell.length_a   1.000
_cell.length_b   1.000
_cell.length_c   1.000
_cell.angle_alpha   90.00
_cell.angle_beta   90.00
_cell.angle_gamma   90.00
#
_symmetry.space_group_name_H-M   'P 1'
#
loop_
_entity.id
_entity.type
_entity.pdbx_description
1 polymer ?
#
loop_
_entity_poly.entity_id
_entity_poly.type
_entity_poly.pdbx_seq_one_letter_code
_entity_poly.pdbx_strand_id
1 'polypeptide(L)'
;MASLTVSGVRFSSKAALERHCRELVAGCSDGELMPASGFMLNMLRQMHHSPWEKILPGLEDQVIGVRVRHESAAGLIRHAIKNHTFVAYAGGMELDFSWVKCCQGFSVRSWANEAMRRAVHKDIVAYKKLRFLHGSVVSHASGTALTWDRCQVDHYPVTYAELRDRFLADRGVSLERVATLNDPMGGSLLADEEFAKAWVLFHQANATLRLVTPEENQTSWKEPDRHGRPIAVH
;
A
#
# COMPACT_ATOMS: atom_id res chain seq x y z
N MET A 1 -7.41 -27.74 11.57
CA MET A 1 -7.43 -26.35 11.08
C MET A 1 -6.24 -25.61 11.67
N ALA A 2 -5.48 -24.87 10.85
CA ALA A 2 -4.34 -24.13 11.36
C ALA A 2 -4.83 -22.97 12.24
N SER A 3 -4.34 -22.90 13.48
CA SER A 3 -4.62 -21.79 14.38
C SER A 3 -3.75 -20.60 13.96
N LEU A 4 -4.30 -19.41 14.00
CA LEU A 4 -3.63 -18.16 13.70
C LEU A 4 -3.26 -17.45 15.00
N THR A 5 -2.01 -17.01 15.15
CA THR A 5 -1.58 -16.24 16.31
C THR A 5 -1.19 -14.84 15.87
N VAL A 6 -1.81 -13.82 16.47
CA VAL A 6 -1.55 -12.40 16.18
C VAL A 6 -1.34 -11.69 17.52
N SER A 7 -0.24 -10.98 17.64
CA SER A 7 0.13 -10.23 18.87
C SER A 7 0.05 -11.12 20.15
N GLY A 8 0.44 -12.40 20.04
CA GLY A 8 0.37 -13.36 21.15
C GLY A 8 -1.03 -13.95 21.41
N VAL A 9 -2.07 -13.46 20.78
CA VAL A 9 -3.44 -13.97 20.90
C VAL A 9 -3.69 -15.04 19.84
N ARG A 10 -4.20 -16.20 20.27
CA ARG A 10 -4.51 -17.32 19.37
C ARG A 10 -5.97 -17.28 18.91
N PHE A 11 -6.18 -17.37 17.60
CA PHE A 11 -7.51 -17.41 16.98
C PHE A 11 -7.75 -18.76 16.31
N SER A 12 -8.97 -19.26 16.43
CA SER A 12 -9.38 -20.53 15.79
C SER A 12 -9.58 -20.41 14.29
N SER A 13 -9.78 -19.19 13.77
CA SER A 13 -10.01 -18.92 12.35
C SER A 13 -9.79 -17.43 12.01
N LYS A 14 -9.68 -17.11 10.72
CA LYS A 14 -9.67 -15.72 10.24
C LYS A 14 -10.95 -14.97 10.62
N ALA A 15 -12.09 -15.65 10.62
CA ALA A 15 -13.36 -15.05 11.05
C ALA A 15 -13.37 -14.69 12.56
N ALA A 16 -12.69 -15.48 13.38
CA ALA A 16 -12.52 -15.17 14.81
C ALA A 16 -11.62 -13.93 15.00
N LEU A 17 -10.53 -13.82 14.23
CA LEU A 17 -9.67 -12.64 14.21
C LEU A 17 -10.45 -11.39 13.75
N GLU A 18 -11.21 -11.51 12.65
CA GLU A 18 -12.00 -10.40 12.11
C GLU A 18 -13.05 -9.91 13.12
N ARG A 19 -13.73 -10.83 13.81
CA ARG A 19 -14.68 -10.48 14.87
C ARG A 19 -14.01 -9.71 16.00
N HIS A 20 -12.87 -10.19 16.47
CA HIS A 20 -12.09 -9.52 17.52
C HIS A 20 -11.68 -8.10 17.11
N CYS A 21 -11.16 -7.92 15.90
CA CYS A 21 -10.82 -6.59 15.38
C CYS A 21 -12.04 -5.67 15.28
N ARG A 22 -13.18 -6.23 14.84
CA ARG A 22 -14.44 -5.48 14.74
C ARG A 22 -14.93 -5.00 16.11
N GLU A 23 -14.85 -5.86 17.11
CA GLU A 23 -15.20 -5.51 18.50
C GLU A 23 -14.27 -4.42 19.06
N LEU A 24 -12.97 -4.53 18.83
CA LEU A 24 -12.00 -3.50 19.21
C LEU A 24 -12.31 -2.15 18.58
N VAL A 25 -12.52 -2.14 17.26
CA VAL A 25 -12.80 -0.89 16.51
C VAL A 25 -14.15 -0.31 16.89
N ALA A 26 -15.17 -1.14 17.09
CA ALA A 26 -16.51 -0.71 17.52
C ALA A 26 -16.54 -0.18 18.96
N GLY A 27 -15.62 -0.62 19.80
CA GLY A 27 -15.48 -0.15 21.18
C GLY A 27 -14.75 1.17 21.32
N CYS A 28 -14.11 1.66 20.25
CA CYS A 28 -13.43 2.95 20.27
C CYS A 28 -14.40 4.11 20.01
N SER A 29 -14.14 5.24 20.64
CA SER A 29 -14.78 6.52 20.32
C SER A 29 -14.21 7.09 19.00
N ASP A 30 -14.96 7.98 18.33
CA ASP A 30 -14.43 8.66 17.14
C ASP A 30 -13.18 9.48 17.47
N GLY A 31 -12.14 9.30 16.68
CA GLY A 31 -10.84 9.93 16.91
C GLY A 31 -9.98 9.27 17.98
N GLU A 32 -10.45 8.22 18.64
CA GLU A 32 -9.69 7.53 19.68
C GLU A 32 -8.40 6.93 19.16
N LEU A 33 -7.33 7.02 19.97
CA LEU A 33 -6.01 6.49 19.67
C LEU A 33 -5.75 5.21 20.47
N MET A 34 -5.69 4.07 19.79
CA MET A 34 -5.16 2.84 20.34
C MET A 34 -3.63 2.90 20.39
N PRO A 35 -2.97 2.48 21.49
CA PRO A 35 -1.53 2.66 21.68
C PRO A 35 -0.69 1.86 20.66
N ALA A 36 0.55 2.32 20.42
CA ALA A 36 1.49 1.70 19.49
C ALA A 36 1.89 0.26 19.88
N SER A 37 1.85 -0.09 21.17
CA SER A 37 2.04 -1.46 21.65
C SER A 37 0.80 -2.34 21.49
N GLY A 38 -0.32 -1.76 21.02
CA GLY A 38 -1.62 -2.42 20.96
C GLY A 38 -1.74 -3.44 19.84
N PHE A 39 -2.81 -4.23 19.96
CA PHE A 39 -3.12 -5.34 19.06
C PHE A 39 -3.20 -4.92 17.58
N MET A 40 -3.86 -3.79 17.29
CA MET A 40 -4.13 -3.37 15.90
C MET A 40 -2.85 -3.02 15.13
N LEU A 41 -1.88 -2.34 15.76
CA LEU A 41 -0.61 -2.02 15.10
C LEU A 41 0.24 -3.28 14.91
N ASN A 42 0.26 -4.19 15.88
CA ASN A 42 0.96 -5.47 15.76
C ASN A 42 0.32 -6.37 14.69
N MET A 43 -1.00 -6.38 14.59
CA MET A 43 -1.71 -7.08 13.52
C MET A 43 -1.33 -6.50 12.15
N LEU A 44 -1.27 -5.17 12.00
CA LEU A 44 -0.83 -4.53 10.77
C LEU A 44 0.58 -4.99 10.40
N ARG A 45 1.52 -4.96 11.33
CA ARG A 45 2.91 -5.42 11.10
C ARG A 45 2.98 -6.87 10.63
N GLN A 46 2.18 -7.75 11.23
CA GLN A 46 2.21 -9.19 10.97
C GLN A 46 1.38 -9.62 9.76
N MET A 47 0.30 -8.91 9.46
CA MET A 47 -0.73 -9.38 8.54
C MET A 47 -0.92 -8.50 7.31
N HIS A 48 -0.48 -7.24 7.33
CA HIS A 48 -0.59 -6.37 6.16
C HIS A 48 0.46 -6.75 5.12
N HIS A 49 0.11 -6.73 3.84
CA HIS A 49 1.05 -7.09 2.76
C HIS A 49 2.15 -6.04 2.55
N SER A 50 1.86 -4.76 2.82
CA SER A 50 2.81 -3.64 2.70
C SER A 50 2.83 -2.81 3.98
N PRO A 51 3.23 -3.37 5.13
CA PRO A 51 3.21 -2.61 6.39
C PRO A 51 4.17 -1.41 6.35
N TRP A 52 5.25 -1.47 5.58
CA TRP A 52 6.22 -0.39 5.37
C TRP A 52 5.65 0.84 4.63
N GLU A 53 4.54 0.71 3.90
CA GLU A 53 3.79 1.84 3.34
C GLU A 53 2.95 2.56 4.40
N LYS A 54 2.69 1.92 5.52
CA LYS A 54 1.86 2.41 6.63
C LYS A 54 2.70 2.75 7.86
N ILE A 55 3.77 2.01 8.08
CA ILE A 55 4.81 2.27 9.08
C ILE A 55 6.06 2.65 8.30
N LEU A 56 6.25 3.94 8.07
CA LEU A 56 7.26 4.46 7.16
C LEU A 56 8.68 4.17 7.68
N PRO A 57 9.58 3.63 6.82
CA PRO A 57 10.97 3.39 7.21
C PRO A 57 11.68 4.66 7.68
N GLY A 58 12.28 4.60 8.86
CA GLY A 58 12.96 5.71 9.52
C GLY A 58 12.04 6.64 10.34
N LEU A 59 10.74 6.33 10.39
CA LEU A 59 9.76 7.05 11.22
C LEU A 59 9.04 6.12 12.21
N GLU A 60 9.54 4.89 12.41
CA GLU A 60 8.91 3.87 13.25
C GLU A 60 8.72 4.35 14.70
N ASP A 61 9.73 5.06 15.23
CA ASP A 61 9.70 5.62 16.59
C ASP A 61 8.71 6.77 16.75
N GLN A 62 8.24 7.34 15.64
CA GLN A 62 7.23 8.40 15.65
C GLN A 62 5.80 7.88 15.63
N VAL A 63 5.61 6.56 15.45
CA VAL A 63 4.28 5.94 15.47
C VAL A 63 3.74 5.94 16.88
N ILE A 64 2.67 6.69 17.12
CA ILE A 64 2.00 6.80 18.42
C ILE A 64 0.86 5.80 18.60
N GLY A 65 0.36 5.20 17.53
CA GLY A 65 -0.68 4.18 17.60
C GLY A 65 -1.54 4.06 16.37
N VAL A 66 -2.74 3.51 16.56
CA VAL A 66 -3.78 3.38 15.55
C VAL A 66 -4.97 4.24 15.94
N ARG A 67 -5.34 5.19 15.10
CA ARG A 67 -6.54 6.02 15.28
C ARG A 67 -7.72 5.41 14.58
N VAL A 68 -8.86 5.39 15.27
CA VAL A 68 -10.16 4.98 14.70
C VAL A 68 -10.96 6.23 14.38
N ARG A 69 -11.55 6.30 13.19
CA ARG A 69 -12.51 7.32 12.82
C ARG A 69 -13.80 6.67 12.35
N HIS A 70 -14.91 7.21 12.82
CA HIS A 70 -16.24 6.80 12.39
C HIS A 70 -16.75 7.79 11.37
N GLU A 71 -16.98 7.33 10.15
CA GLU A 71 -17.67 8.13 9.15
C GLU A 71 -19.16 8.14 9.50
N SER A 72 -19.63 9.22 10.14
CA SER A 72 -21.06 9.47 10.23
C SER A 72 -21.54 9.86 8.83
N ALA A 73 -22.30 9.00 8.19
CA ALA A 73 -22.94 9.26 6.91
C ALA A 73 -24.03 10.35 7.06
N ALA A 74 -23.62 11.60 7.32
CA ALA A 74 -24.48 12.76 7.11
C ALA A 74 -24.68 12.92 5.59
N GLY A 75 -25.67 12.23 5.04
CA GLY A 75 -26.13 12.42 3.67
C GLY A 75 -26.25 11.20 2.76
N LEU A 76 -25.78 10.03 3.14
CA LEU A 76 -25.96 8.81 2.36
C LEU A 76 -26.88 7.81 3.09
N ILE A 77 -28.09 7.70 2.57
CA ILE A 77 -29.07 6.70 2.98
C ILE A 77 -28.53 5.33 2.59
N ARG A 78 -27.87 4.64 3.51
CA ARG A 78 -27.79 3.20 3.75
C ARG A 78 -26.62 2.79 4.66
N HIS A 79 -26.88 2.68 5.98
CA HIS A 79 -26.56 1.53 6.83
C HIS A 79 -25.15 0.91 6.81
N ALA A 80 -24.08 1.67 6.91
CA ALA A 80 -22.88 1.12 7.54
C ALA A 80 -22.03 2.29 8.05
N ILE A 81 -21.91 2.41 9.36
CA ILE A 81 -20.81 3.18 9.94
C ILE A 81 -19.53 2.54 9.40
N LYS A 82 -18.88 3.17 8.45
CA LYS A 82 -17.57 2.74 7.99
C LYS A 82 -16.56 3.21 9.01
N ASN A 83 -15.96 2.27 9.69
CA ASN A 83 -14.86 2.54 10.60
C ASN A 83 -13.57 2.57 9.80
N HIS A 84 -12.92 3.73 9.77
CA HIS A 84 -11.61 3.91 9.16
C HIS A 84 -10.53 3.78 10.23
N THR A 85 -9.44 3.12 9.89
CA THR A 85 -8.28 2.98 10.77
C THR A 85 -7.04 3.60 10.12
N PHE A 86 -6.27 4.33 10.93
CA PHE A 86 -5.08 5.05 10.49
C PHE A 86 -3.91 4.76 11.41
N VAL A 87 -2.71 4.53 10.84
CA VAL A 87 -1.48 4.63 11.61
C VAL A 87 -1.25 6.11 11.91
N ALA A 88 -1.20 6.46 13.18
CA ALA A 88 -1.02 7.83 13.64
C ALA A 88 0.43 8.07 14.07
N TYR A 89 0.99 9.19 13.64
CA TYR A 89 2.35 9.62 13.94
C TYR A 89 2.37 10.86 14.85
N ALA A 90 3.43 11.00 15.60
CA ALA A 90 3.75 12.25 16.26
C ALA A 90 3.84 13.38 15.21
N GLY A 91 3.26 14.54 15.49
CA GLY A 91 3.17 15.62 14.50
C GLY A 91 1.91 15.61 13.62
N GLY A 92 1.00 14.65 13.83
CA GLY A 92 -0.36 14.66 13.23
C GLY A 92 -0.50 13.99 11.88
N MET A 93 0.56 13.39 11.31
CA MET A 93 0.44 12.60 10.10
C MET A 93 -0.36 11.32 10.38
N GLU A 94 -1.24 10.96 9.45
CA GLU A 94 -2.05 9.74 9.51
C GLU A 94 -2.01 9.00 8.17
N LEU A 95 -1.84 7.67 8.21
CA LEU A 95 -1.84 6.81 7.03
C LEU A 95 -2.91 5.73 7.19
N ASP A 96 -3.89 5.71 6.28
CA ASP A 96 -5.00 4.77 6.31
C ASP A 96 -4.54 3.33 6.08
N PHE A 97 -5.20 2.37 6.71
CA PHE A 97 -5.06 0.94 6.39
C PHE A 97 -6.37 0.20 6.63
N SER A 98 -6.53 -0.91 5.92
CA SER A 98 -7.72 -1.75 6.07
C SER A 98 -7.41 -2.95 6.98
N TRP A 99 -7.87 -2.90 8.22
CA TRP A 99 -7.77 -4.03 9.14
C TRP A 99 -8.52 -5.29 8.62
N VAL A 100 -9.61 -5.10 7.87
CA VAL A 100 -10.36 -6.21 7.26
C VAL A 100 -9.47 -6.97 6.26
N LYS A 101 -8.72 -6.25 5.41
CA LYS A 101 -7.77 -6.87 4.48
C LYS A 101 -6.66 -7.62 5.23
N CYS A 102 -6.18 -7.08 6.35
CA CYS A 102 -5.22 -7.79 7.20
C CYS A 102 -5.79 -9.13 7.70
N CYS A 103 -7.02 -9.14 8.20
CA CYS A 103 -7.67 -10.38 8.68
C CYS A 103 -7.90 -11.42 7.59
N GLN A 104 -8.25 -10.99 6.38
CA GLN A 104 -8.49 -11.89 5.25
C GLN A 104 -7.20 -12.55 4.74
N GLY A 105 -6.06 -11.92 4.96
CA GLY A 105 -4.75 -12.34 4.47
C GLY A 105 -4.60 -12.10 2.96
N PHE A 106 -3.44 -12.47 2.44
CA PHE A 106 -3.07 -12.23 1.06
C PHE A 106 -2.75 -13.52 0.33
N SER A 107 -3.01 -13.55 -0.95
CA SER A 107 -2.65 -14.67 -1.82
C SER A 107 -1.14 -14.68 -2.10
N VAL A 108 -0.60 -15.83 -2.52
CA VAL A 108 0.79 -15.93 -3.00
C VAL A 108 1.07 -14.88 -4.07
N ARG A 109 0.11 -14.67 -4.97
CA ARG A 109 0.18 -13.62 -6.02
C ARG A 109 0.32 -12.22 -5.43
N SER A 110 -0.39 -11.92 -4.33
CA SER A 110 -0.31 -10.63 -3.65
C SER A 110 1.05 -10.42 -3.00
N TRP A 111 1.58 -11.46 -2.34
CA TRP A 111 2.91 -11.42 -1.73
C TRP A 111 4.01 -11.23 -2.77
N ALA A 112 3.96 -11.96 -3.88
CA ALA A 112 4.91 -11.82 -4.98
C ALA A 112 4.88 -10.42 -5.60
N ASN A 113 3.67 -9.89 -5.87
CA ASN A 113 3.53 -8.54 -6.40
C ASN A 113 4.08 -7.48 -5.45
N GLU A 114 3.88 -7.66 -4.15
CA GLU A 114 4.42 -6.79 -3.11
C GLU A 114 5.95 -6.83 -3.07
N ALA A 115 6.54 -8.01 -3.06
CA ALA A 115 7.99 -8.19 -3.07
C ALA A 115 8.63 -7.51 -4.29
N MET A 116 8.01 -7.64 -5.47
CA MET A 116 8.47 -6.98 -6.70
C MET A 116 8.33 -5.44 -6.62
N ARG A 117 7.24 -4.91 -6.06
CA ARG A 117 7.09 -3.46 -5.82
C ARG A 117 8.14 -2.92 -4.89
N ARG A 118 8.38 -3.64 -3.81
CA ARG A 118 9.37 -3.25 -2.79
C ARG A 118 10.79 -3.23 -3.33
N ALA A 119 11.14 -4.17 -4.21
CA ALA A 119 12.45 -4.21 -4.82
C ALA A 119 12.80 -2.93 -5.59
N VAL A 120 11.82 -2.29 -6.24
CA VAL A 120 12.01 -1.05 -7.02
C VAL A 120 11.65 0.24 -6.24
N HIS A 121 11.18 0.11 -5.00
CA HIS A 121 10.69 1.25 -4.21
C HIS A 121 11.76 2.33 -4.00
N LYS A 122 13.02 1.93 -3.79
CA LYS A 122 14.14 2.88 -3.61
C LYS A 122 14.31 3.79 -4.81
N ASP A 123 14.15 3.27 -6.03
CA ASP A 123 14.28 4.04 -7.28
C ASP A 123 13.12 5.01 -7.43
N ILE A 124 11.91 4.57 -7.08
CA ILE A 124 10.70 5.42 -7.09
C ILE A 124 10.85 6.59 -6.13
N VAL A 125 11.33 6.33 -4.90
CA VAL A 125 11.58 7.38 -3.90
C VAL A 125 12.72 8.30 -4.34
N ALA A 126 13.79 7.77 -4.91
CA ALA A 126 14.91 8.56 -5.43
C ALA A 126 14.45 9.49 -6.57
N TYR A 127 13.62 8.99 -7.49
CA TYR A 127 13.01 9.81 -8.53
C TYR A 127 12.20 10.98 -7.96
N LYS A 128 11.32 10.70 -7.00
CA LYS A 128 10.52 11.74 -6.33
C LYS A 128 11.42 12.78 -5.66
N LYS A 129 12.41 12.35 -4.87
CA LYS A 129 13.37 13.24 -4.20
C LYS A 129 14.08 14.14 -5.20
N LEU A 130 14.61 13.59 -6.29
CA LEU A 130 15.33 14.35 -7.32
C LEU A 130 14.46 15.46 -7.92
N ARG A 131 13.19 15.16 -8.21
CA ARG A 131 12.26 16.15 -8.78
C ARG A 131 12.00 17.31 -7.82
N PHE A 132 11.85 17.04 -6.52
CA PHE A 132 11.60 18.08 -5.51
C PHE A 132 12.86 18.90 -5.16
N LEU A 133 14.06 18.40 -5.44
CA LEU A 133 15.30 19.17 -5.27
C LEU A 133 15.47 20.32 -6.26
N HIS A 134 14.81 20.27 -7.40
CA HIS A 134 14.96 21.24 -8.49
C HIS A 134 13.91 22.36 -8.52
N GLY A 135 13.13 22.53 -7.43
CA GLY A 135 12.20 23.66 -7.29
C GLY A 135 10.72 23.24 -7.29
N SER A 136 9.84 24.12 -7.79
CA SER A 136 8.40 23.87 -7.82
C SER A 136 8.06 22.69 -8.73
N VAL A 137 7.29 21.76 -8.19
CA VAL A 137 6.87 20.55 -8.90
C VAL A 137 5.38 20.64 -9.24
N VAL A 138 5.05 20.29 -10.46
CA VAL A 138 3.66 20.24 -10.93
C VAL A 138 3.30 18.82 -11.36
N SER A 139 2.00 18.50 -11.28
CA SER A 139 1.47 17.25 -11.81
C SER A 139 1.70 17.17 -13.33
N HIS A 140 2.19 16.03 -13.77
CA HIS A 140 2.37 15.76 -15.20
C HIS A 140 1.03 15.66 -15.95
N ALA A 141 -0.04 15.30 -15.26
CA ALA A 141 -1.37 15.13 -15.86
C ALA A 141 -2.13 16.46 -15.97
N SER A 142 -2.22 17.24 -14.86
CA SER A 142 -3.07 18.44 -14.80
C SER A 142 -2.29 19.75 -14.74
N GLY A 143 -0.98 19.73 -14.51
CA GLY A 143 -0.19 20.95 -14.22
C GLY A 143 -0.41 21.52 -12.81
N THR A 144 -1.20 20.86 -11.96
CA THR A 144 -1.46 21.27 -10.57
C THR A 144 -0.16 21.26 -9.77
N ALA A 145 0.07 22.31 -8.97
CA ALA A 145 1.23 22.37 -8.08
C ALA A 145 1.19 21.23 -7.04
N LEU A 146 2.31 20.55 -6.89
CA LEU A 146 2.44 19.39 -5.99
C LEU A 146 3.28 19.77 -4.76
N THR A 147 2.84 19.26 -3.61
CA THR A 147 3.66 19.20 -2.39
C THR A 147 4.16 17.77 -2.18
N TRP A 148 5.19 17.60 -1.38
CA TRP A 148 5.72 16.26 -1.08
C TRP A 148 4.64 15.29 -0.60
N ASP A 149 3.77 15.74 0.30
CA ASP A 149 2.72 14.90 0.91
C ASP A 149 1.54 14.63 -0.02
N ARG A 150 1.32 15.51 -1.00
CA ARG A 150 0.26 15.38 -2.00
C ARG A 150 0.79 15.05 -3.39
N CYS A 151 1.81 14.22 -3.43
CA CYS A 151 2.43 13.78 -4.67
C CYS A 151 2.65 12.27 -4.65
N GLN A 152 2.23 11.61 -5.70
CA GLN A 152 2.51 10.20 -5.97
C GLN A 152 3.35 10.05 -7.23
N VAL A 153 4.13 8.97 -7.28
CA VAL A 153 4.87 8.57 -8.48
C VAL A 153 4.06 7.52 -9.23
N ASP A 154 3.76 7.80 -10.46
CA ASP A 154 3.01 6.92 -11.36
C ASP A 154 3.92 6.41 -12.49
N HIS A 155 3.63 5.21 -12.99
CA HIS A 155 4.26 4.62 -14.16
C HIS A 155 3.45 4.96 -15.41
N TYR A 156 4.07 5.61 -16.39
CA TYR A 156 3.40 6.07 -17.60
C TYR A 156 4.36 6.15 -18.80
N PRO A 157 3.95 5.80 -20.03
CA PRO A 157 2.62 5.28 -20.41
C PRO A 157 2.42 3.78 -20.08
N VAL A 158 3.50 3.06 -19.76
CA VAL A 158 3.45 1.64 -19.41
C VAL A 158 3.27 1.53 -17.91
N THR A 159 2.19 0.88 -17.46
CA THR A 159 1.89 0.71 -16.05
C THR A 159 2.89 -0.22 -15.35
N TYR A 160 2.99 -0.09 -14.03
CA TYR A 160 3.77 -1.03 -13.22
C TYR A 160 3.36 -2.51 -13.49
N ALA A 161 2.06 -2.78 -13.62
CA ALA A 161 1.57 -4.12 -13.85
C ALA A 161 2.03 -4.68 -15.21
N GLU A 162 1.99 -3.87 -16.26
CA GLU A 162 2.50 -4.25 -17.60
C GLU A 162 4.01 -4.49 -17.59
N LEU A 163 4.79 -3.64 -16.93
CA LEU A 163 6.24 -3.84 -16.78
C LEU A 163 6.56 -5.16 -16.08
N ARG A 164 5.88 -5.41 -14.95
CA ARG A 164 6.01 -6.66 -14.21
C ARG A 164 5.68 -7.86 -15.09
N ASP A 165 4.54 -7.82 -15.76
CA ASP A 165 4.05 -8.95 -16.54
C ASP A 165 4.95 -9.21 -17.76
N ARG A 166 5.51 -8.17 -18.41
CA ARG A 166 6.55 -8.33 -19.46
C ARG A 166 7.81 -9.01 -18.92
N PHE A 167 8.35 -8.52 -17.79
CA PHE A 167 9.52 -9.12 -17.18
C PHE A 167 9.32 -10.59 -16.82
N LEU A 168 8.15 -10.94 -16.27
CA LEU A 168 7.81 -12.31 -15.92
C LEU A 168 7.66 -13.20 -17.18
N ALA A 169 7.02 -12.68 -18.21
CA ALA A 169 6.87 -13.38 -19.49
C ALA A 169 8.22 -13.67 -20.15
N ASP A 170 9.14 -12.69 -20.18
CA ASP A 170 10.50 -12.85 -20.73
C ASP A 170 11.30 -13.96 -20.02
N ARG A 171 10.95 -14.25 -18.77
CA ARG A 171 11.58 -15.30 -17.97
C ARG A 171 10.80 -16.63 -17.92
N GLY A 172 9.64 -16.68 -18.53
CA GLY A 172 8.77 -17.85 -18.47
C GLY A 172 8.25 -18.19 -17.07
N VAL A 173 8.13 -17.18 -16.18
CA VAL A 173 7.70 -17.34 -14.78
C VAL A 173 6.34 -16.70 -14.59
N SER A 174 5.41 -17.40 -13.94
CA SER A 174 4.16 -16.80 -13.50
C SER A 174 4.34 -16.09 -12.14
N LEU A 175 3.52 -15.08 -11.87
CA LEU A 175 3.61 -14.31 -10.61
C LEU A 175 3.45 -15.19 -9.36
N GLU A 176 2.64 -16.25 -9.45
CA GLU A 176 2.43 -17.23 -8.38
C GLU A 176 3.65 -18.11 -8.08
N ARG A 177 4.59 -18.18 -9.02
CA ARG A 177 5.85 -18.94 -8.87
C ARG A 177 7.02 -18.09 -8.43
N VAL A 178 6.84 -16.79 -8.30
CA VAL A 178 7.88 -15.90 -7.76
C VAL A 178 8.09 -16.24 -6.28
N ALA A 179 9.29 -16.73 -5.95
CA ALA A 179 9.63 -17.08 -4.58
C ALA A 179 9.78 -15.83 -3.71
N THR A 180 9.16 -15.85 -2.53
CA THR A 180 9.19 -14.74 -1.57
C THR A 180 9.60 -15.18 -0.19
N LEU A 181 10.20 -14.26 0.56
CA LEU A 181 10.52 -14.40 1.98
C LEU A 181 9.70 -13.39 2.78
N ASN A 182 9.38 -13.74 4.02
CA ASN A 182 8.84 -12.78 4.96
C ASN A 182 9.94 -11.84 5.45
N ASP A 183 9.70 -10.54 5.37
CA ASP A 183 10.59 -9.57 5.99
C ASP A 183 10.31 -9.50 7.51
N PRO A 184 11.34 -9.54 8.37
CA PRO A 184 11.18 -9.31 9.81
C PRO A 184 10.50 -7.98 10.17
N MET A 185 10.67 -6.96 9.32
CA MET A 185 9.99 -5.66 9.45
C MET A 185 8.56 -5.66 8.93
N GLY A 186 8.09 -6.80 8.46
CA GLY A 186 6.78 -7.01 7.86
C GLY A 186 6.76 -6.88 6.34
N GLY A 187 5.85 -7.60 5.69
CA GLY A 187 5.72 -7.66 4.24
C GLY A 187 6.53 -8.78 3.62
N SER A 188 6.81 -8.64 2.34
CA SER A 188 7.45 -9.68 1.52
C SER A 188 8.66 -9.14 0.77
N LEU A 189 9.68 -9.98 0.66
CA LEU A 189 10.89 -9.76 -0.14
C LEU A 189 11.00 -10.83 -1.21
N LEU A 190 11.68 -10.53 -2.31
CA LEU A 190 12.08 -11.54 -3.29
C LEU A 190 13.13 -12.46 -2.66
N ALA A 191 12.91 -13.79 -2.73
CA ALA A 191 13.79 -14.77 -2.12
C ALA A 191 15.10 -15.00 -2.93
N ASP A 192 15.01 -14.83 -4.26
CA ASP A 192 16.11 -14.99 -5.18
C ASP A 192 16.75 -13.62 -5.47
N GLU A 193 17.98 -13.43 -5.02
CA GLU A 193 18.69 -12.16 -5.19
C GLU A 193 19.02 -11.83 -6.65
N GLU A 194 19.33 -12.83 -7.48
CA GLU A 194 19.61 -12.62 -8.89
C GLU A 194 18.34 -12.25 -9.66
N PHE A 195 17.22 -12.86 -9.31
CA PHE A 195 15.91 -12.46 -9.84
C PHE A 195 15.57 -11.02 -9.41
N ALA A 196 15.81 -10.69 -8.14
CA ALA A 196 15.57 -9.33 -7.63
C ALA A 196 16.42 -8.27 -8.34
N LYS A 197 17.73 -8.50 -8.50
CA LYS A 197 18.64 -7.62 -9.24
C LYS A 197 18.19 -7.45 -10.70
N ALA A 198 17.85 -8.54 -11.36
CA ALA A 198 17.42 -8.52 -12.73
C ALA A 198 16.09 -7.77 -12.91
N TRP A 199 15.16 -7.90 -11.97
CA TRP A 199 13.92 -7.13 -11.95
C TRP A 199 14.19 -5.62 -11.80
N VAL A 200 15.06 -5.24 -10.86
CA VAL A 200 15.42 -3.83 -10.64
C VAL A 200 16.03 -3.24 -11.91
N LEU A 201 16.99 -3.92 -12.53
CA LEU A 201 17.64 -3.46 -13.78
C LEU A 201 16.63 -3.34 -14.93
N PHE A 202 15.73 -4.32 -15.06
CA PHE A 202 14.69 -4.26 -16.08
C PHE A 202 13.75 -3.06 -15.85
N HIS A 203 13.36 -2.84 -14.61
CA HIS A 203 12.51 -1.71 -14.24
C HIS A 203 13.21 -0.38 -14.55
N GLN A 204 14.47 -0.22 -14.15
CA GLN A 204 15.27 0.99 -14.43
C GLN A 204 15.38 1.29 -15.93
N ALA A 205 15.53 0.24 -16.75
CA ALA A 205 15.68 0.37 -18.20
C ALA A 205 14.36 0.67 -18.94
N ASN A 206 13.21 0.26 -18.39
CA ASN A 206 11.92 0.25 -19.11
C ASN A 206 10.83 1.13 -18.45
N ALA A 207 10.99 1.50 -17.18
CA ALA A 207 10.01 2.34 -16.50
C ALA A 207 10.19 3.82 -16.86
N THR A 208 9.11 4.47 -17.26
CA THR A 208 9.00 5.91 -17.27
C THR A 208 8.11 6.34 -16.11
N LEU A 209 8.63 7.25 -15.29
CA LEU A 209 7.97 7.71 -14.07
C LEU A 209 7.50 9.16 -14.25
N ARG A 210 6.34 9.48 -13.68
CA ARG A 210 5.80 10.84 -13.61
C ARG A 210 5.28 11.14 -12.21
N LEU A 211 5.16 12.44 -11.90
CA LEU A 211 4.54 12.90 -10.65
C LEU A 211 3.11 13.31 -10.92
N VAL A 212 2.20 12.87 -10.06
CA VAL A 212 0.75 13.11 -10.15
C VAL A 212 0.17 13.37 -8.77
N THR A 213 -1.05 13.90 -8.70
CA THR A 213 -1.79 13.95 -7.42
C THR A 213 -2.28 12.55 -7.03
N PRO A 214 -2.61 12.30 -5.75
CA PRO A 214 -3.23 11.04 -5.34
C PRO A 214 -4.54 10.73 -6.08
N GLU A 215 -5.35 11.75 -6.33
CA GLU A 215 -6.62 11.65 -7.05
C GLU A 215 -6.39 11.22 -8.50
N GLU A 216 -5.44 11.83 -9.19
CA GLU A 216 -5.08 11.49 -10.58
C GLU A 216 -4.55 10.06 -10.68
N ASN A 217 -3.73 9.63 -9.71
CA ASN A 217 -3.21 8.26 -9.68
C ASN A 217 -4.32 7.21 -9.46
N GLN A 218 -5.37 7.55 -8.72
CA GLN A 218 -6.51 6.65 -8.46
C GLN A 218 -7.50 6.60 -9.62
N THR A 219 -7.73 7.72 -10.29
CA THR A 219 -8.73 7.81 -11.37
C THR A 219 -8.27 7.23 -12.68
N SER A 220 -7.05 6.62 -12.74
CA SER A 220 -6.48 6.10 -13.99
C SER A 220 -6.74 7.10 -15.12
N TRP A 221 -6.09 8.24 -15.09
CA TRP A 221 -5.96 9.07 -16.28
C TRP A 221 -5.26 8.24 -17.36
N LYS A 222 -6.00 7.29 -17.89
CA LYS A 222 -5.66 6.64 -19.13
C LYS A 222 -5.94 7.70 -20.17
N GLU A 223 -4.89 8.19 -20.81
CA GLU A 223 -5.09 8.81 -22.11
C GLU A 223 -6.04 7.93 -22.93
N PRO A 224 -6.84 8.55 -23.81
CA PRO A 224 -7.76 7.80 -24.64
C PRO A 224 -7.03 6.59 -25.22
N ASP A 225 -7.74 5.46 -25.30
CA ASP A 225 -7.18 4.24 -25.88
C ASP A 225 -6.48 4.60 -27.20
N ARG A 226 -5.58 3.78 -27.69
CA ARG A 226 -4.84 4.00 -28.94
C ARG A 226 -5.74 4.33 -30.15
N HIS A 227 -7.06 4.35 -29.97
CA HIS A 227 -8.11 4.67 -30.93
C HIS A 227 -8.85 5.98 -30.61
N GLY A 228 -8.38 6.78 -29.65
CA GLY A 228 -8.93 8.13 -29.35
C GLY A 228 -10.31 8.14 -28.69
N ARG A 229 -10.76 7.02 -28.09
CA ARG A 229 -12.05 6.96 -27.40
C ARG A 229 -11.90 7.35 -25.94
N PRO A 230 -12.67 8.34 -25.44
CA PRO A 230 -12.71 8.63 -24.01
C PRO A 230 -13.23 7.41 -23.27
N ILE A 231 -12.46 6.94 -22.25
CA ILE A 231 -12.91 5.86 -21.38
C ILE A 231 -13.99 6.44 -20.49
N ALA A 232 -15.23 5.99 -20.67
CA ALA A 232 -16.36 6.39 -19.83
C ALA A 232 -16.07 6.01 -18.37
N VAL A 233 -16.04 7.01 -17.50
CA VAL A 233 -16.03 6.83 -16.04
C VAL A 233 -17.47 6.52 -15.64
N HIS A 234 -17.71 5.27 -15.19
CA HIS A 234 -18.96 4.86 -14.55
C HIS A 234 -18.80 4.88 -13.04
#